data_f307dce23eee926e95f947260c84f859
#
_entry.id   f307dce23eee926e95f947260c84f859
#
_cell.length_a   1.000
_cell.length_b   1.000
_cell.length_c   1.000
_cell.angle_alpha   90.00
_cell.angle_beta   90.00
_cell.angle_gamma   90.00
#
_symmetry.space_group_name_H-M   'P 1'
#
loop_
_entity.id
_entity.type
_entity.pdbx_description
1 polymer ?
#
loop_
_entity_poly.entity_id
_entity_poly.type
_entity_poly.pdbx_seq_one_letter_code
_entity_poly.pdbx_strand_id
1 'polypeptide(L)'
;MVRSAQRSVSTRMVVERYTWLERVTHLVHLITMFVLLITGFKIYYGWEFMDFQTARAWHTIAVPFFLVANWILVPYNLFSCKEERCSVRDRIVHFKDSYIFGKADAERFIDIIKNFFGKGRYPAFSIYDETTGHYETKLHPVMKILIVLESIAIVIVAITGVVLYNLDWSPFGIPIAAWILSVTWYFASFFDVNALGLLRLLHLLAAYWFVFELVVHVGIIELDPYAWKYHKAIFWSGKEDLSDTHYSEVITAKTKYLPTKERP
;
A
#
# COMPACT_ATOMS: atom_id res chain seq x y z
N MET A 1 -33.83 -43.56 18.59
CA MET A 1 -33.84 -42.52 17.55
C MET A 1 -32.49 -41.81 17.57
N VAL A 2 -31.59 -42.22 16.71
CA VAL A 2 -30.25 -41.60 16.59
C VAL A 2 -30.41 -40.46 15.60
N ARG A 3 -30.31 -39.20 16.08
CA ARG A 3 -30.20 -38.03 15.21
C ARG A 3 -28.80 -38.04 14.60
N SER A 4 -28.72 -38.41 13.33
CA SER A 4 -27.56 -38.22 12.50
C SER A 4 -27.33 -36.70 12.35
N ALA A 5 -26.34 -36.16 13.05
CA ALA A 5 -25.83 -34.82 12.81
C ALA A 5 -25.24 -34.83 11.38
N GLN A 6 -25.97 -34.30 10.41
CA GLN A 6 -25.41 -33.94 9.13
C GLN A 6 -24.33 -32.87 9.39
N ARG A 7 -23.07 -33.28 9.43
CA ARG A 7 -21.95 -32.40 9.22
C ARG A 7 -22.10 -31.82 7.81
N SER A 8 -22.57 -30.59 7.71
CA SER A 8 -22.42 -29.83 6.48
C SER A 8 -20.92 -29.80 6.19
N VAL A 9 -20.52 -30.50 5.14
CA VAL A 9 -19.16 -30.34 4.59
C VAL A 9 -19.13 -28.91 4.05
N SER A 10 -18.58 -27.99 4.84
CA SER A 10 -18.25 -26.66 4.37
C SER A 10 -17.26 -26.82 3.23
N THR A 11 -17.73 -26.65 2.01
CA THR A 11 -16.89 -26.68 0.82
C THR A 11 -15.89 -25.54 0.97
N ARG A 12 -14.62 -25.91 1.11
CA ARG A 12 -13.52 -24.94 1.27
C ARG A 12 -13.45 -24.06 0.03
N MET A 13 -13.70 -22.77 0.20
CA MET A 13 -13.68 -21.78 -0.89
C MET A 13 -12.35 -21.06 -0.91
N VAL A 14 -11.45 -21.47 -1.81
CA VAL A 14 -10.13 -20.86 -1.96
C VAL A 14 -10.07 -20.08 -3.27
N VAL A 15 -9.79 -18.78 -3.17
CA VAL A 15 -9.70 -17.88 -4.33
C VAL A 15 -8.30 -17.29 -4.47
N GLU A 16 -7.93 -16.90 -5.69
CA GLU A 16 -6.69 -16.15 -5.91
C GLU A 16 -6.88 -14.71 -5.46
N ARG A 17 -6.10 -14.29 -4.44
CA ARG A 17 -6.10 -12.93 -3.92
C ARG A 17 -5.05 -12.06 -4.61
N TYR A 18 -3.84 -12.57 -4.73
CA TYR A 18 -2.70 -11.86 -5.33
C TYR A 18 -2.10 -12.66 -6.47
N THR A 19 -1.94 -12.05 -7.62
CA THR A 19 -1.19 -12.60 -8.75
C THR A 19 0.30 -12.71 -8.39
N TRP A 20 1.03 -13.51 -9.16
CA TRP A 20 2.49 -13.61 -9.00
C TRP A 20 3.17 -12.24 -9.16
N LEU A 21 2.70 -11.43 -10.13
CA LEU A 21 3.29 -10.10 -10.39
C LEU A 21 3.03 -9.13 -9.23
N GLU A 22 1.81 -9.10 -8.65
CA GLU A 22 1.51 -8.30 -7.45
C GLU A 22 2.45 -8.66 -6.29
N ARG A 23 2.70 -9.94 -6.08
CA ARG A 23 3.59 -10.45 -5.03
C ARG A 23 5.05 -10.07 -5.25
N VAL A 24 5.56 -10.21 -6.48
CA VAL A 24 6.93 -9.81 -6.83
C VAL A 24 7.08 -8.29 -6.71
N THR A 25 6.10 -7.52 -7.18
CA THR A 25 6.09 -6.06 -7.02
C THR A 25 6.18 -5.65 -5.55
N HIS A 26 5.37 -6.26 -4.70
CA HIS A 26 5.40 -6.02 -3.25
C HIS A 26 6.77 -6.38 -2.64
N LEU A 27 7.36 -7.49 -3.03
CA LEU A 27 8.69 -7.90 -2.54
C LEU A 27 9.80 -6.94 -2.99
N VAL A 28 9.79 -6.51 -4.26
CA VAL A 28 10.76 -5.53 -4.77
C VAL A 28 10.60 -4.20 -4.04
N HIS A 29 9.37 -3.72 -3.87
CA HIS A 29 9.08 -2.52 -3.09
C HIS A 29 9.64 -2.64 -1.66
N LEU A 30 9.32 -3.71 -0.96
CA LEU A 30 9.75 -3.96 0.42
C LEU A 30 11.28 -3.94 0.55
N ILE A 31 11.98 -4.73 -0.28
CA ILE A 31 13.45 -4.82 -0.22
C ILE A 31 14.09 -3.47 -0.51
N THR A 32 13.65 -2.79 -1.57
CA THR A 32 14.23 -1.50 -1.97
C THR A 32 13.93 -0.40 -0.95
N MET A 33 12.73 -0.38 -0.36
CA MET A 33 12.37 0.53 0.72
C MET A 33 13.30 0.34 1.94
N PHE A 34 13.56 -0.90 2.39
CA PHE A 34 14.48 -1.15 3.48
C PHE A 34 15.91 -0.69 3.16
N VAL A 35 16.41 -0.98 1.94
CA VAL A 35 17.74 -0.50 1.51
C VAL A 35 17.79 1.03 1.54
N LEU A 36 16.76 1.71 1.02
CA LEU A 36 16.67 3.17 1.00
C LEU A 36 16.61 3.78 2.41
N LEU A 37 15.82 3.20 3.32
CA LEU A 37 15.72 3.69 4.70
C LEU A 37 17.04 3.49 5.46
N ILE A 38 17.63 2.30 5.42
CA ILE A 38 18.89 2.00 6.13
C ILE A 38 20.02 2.89 5.61
N THR A 39 20.18 2.99 4.29
CA THR A 39 21.23 3.81 3.69
C THR A 39 20.96 5.31 3.85
N GLY A 40 19.70 5.75 3.73
CA GLY A 40 19.28 7.12 3.93
C GLY A 40 19.55 7.62 5.36
N PHE A 41 19.16 6.83 6.38
CA PHE A 41 19.45 7.15 7.78
C PHE A 41 20.95 7.09 8.08
N LYS A 42 21.71 6.15 7.47
CA LYS A 42 23.17 6.16 7.56
C LYS A 42 23.76 7.47 7.02
N ILE A 43 23.30 7.94 5.85
CA ILE A 43 23.77 9.19 5.26
C ILE A 43 23.42 10.38 6.14
N TYR A 44 22.21 10.42 6.70
CA TYR A 44 21.71 11.54 7.49
C TYR A 44 22.33 11.59 8.90
N TYR A 45 22.37 10.47 9.63
CA TYR A 45 22.85 10.40 11.02
C TYR A 45 24.33 10.08 11.16
N GLY A 46 25.00 9.73 10.06
CA GLY A 46 26.43 9.41 10.14
C GLY A 46 26.78 8.09 10.85
N TRP A 47 25.83 7.13 10.97
CA TRP A 47 26.10 5.87 11.67
C TRP A 47 27.33 5.14 11.11
N GLU A 48 28.09 4.44 11.97
CA GLU A 48 29.43 3.93 11.62
C GLU A 48 29.45 2.51 11.00
N PHE A 49 28.28 1.82 10.89
CA PHE A 49 28.23 0.46 10.38
C PHE A 49 28.58 0.32 8.89
N MET A 50 28.63 1.42 8.14
CA MET A 50 28.95 1.48 6.72
C MET A 50 29.60 2.83 6.40
N ASP A 51 30.56 2.88 5.45
CA ASP A 51 31.12 4.15 4.98
C ASP A 51 30.08 4.94 4.12
N PHE A 52 30.30 6.25 4.04
CA PHE A 52 29.39 7.16 3.34
C PHE A 52 29.24 6.85 1.85
N GLN A 53 30.33 6.51 1.18
CA GLN A 53 30.31 6.28 -0.28
C GLN A 53 29.53 5.00 -0.61
N THR A 54 29.75 3.97 0.17
CA THR A 54 29.01 2.70 0.05
C THR A 54 27.51 2.93 0.32
N ALA A 55 27.14 3.67 1.39
CA ALA A 55 25.76 4.00 1.68
C ALA A 55 25.11 4.78 0.53
N ARG A 56 25.80 5.80 -0.01
CA ARG A 56 25.32 6.59 -1.15
C ARG A 56 25.15 5.73 -2.39
N ALA A 57 26.08 4.84 -2.67
CA ALA A 57 26.02 3.94 -3.83
C ALA A 57 24.79 3.03 -3.75
N TRP A 58 24.58 2.34 -2.63
CA TRP A 58 23.41 1.47 -2.44
C TRP A 58 22.09 2.24 -2.47
N HIS A 59 22.05 3.42 -1.86
CA HIS A 59 20.88 4.30 -1.93
C HIS A 59 20.53 4.63 -3.38
N THR A 60 21.51 5.08 -4.16
CA THR A 60 21.31 5.45 -5.57
C THR A 60 20.92 4.24 -6.44
N ILE A 61 21.53 3.08 -6.21
CA ILE A 61 21.19 1.84 -6.94
C ILE A 61 19.74 1.40 -6.62
N ALA A 62 19.29 1.52 -5.39
CA ALA A 62 17.94 1.11 -5.00
C ALA A 62 16.84 2.02 -5.58
N VAL A 63 17.12 3.31 -5.81
CA VAL A 63 16.14 4.29 -6.32
C VAL A 63 15.42 3.82 -7.59
N PRO A 64 16.08 3.44 -8.70
CA PRO A 64 15.37 3.06 -9.91
C PRO A 64 14.48 1.83 -9.72
N PHE A 65 14.89 0.85 -8.93
CA PHE A 65 14.05 -0.32 -8.64
C PHE A 65 12.82 0.05 -7.81
N PHE A 66 12.98 0.93 -6.82
CA PHE A 66 11.88 1.45 -6.03
C PHE A 66 10.90 2.26 -6.87
N LEU A 67 11.40 3.14 -7.75
CA LEU A 67 10.54 3.94 -8.63
C LEU A 67 9.84 3.09 -9.70
N VAL A 68 10.51 2.10 -10.29
CA VAL A 68 9.89 1.15 -11.23
C VAL A 68 8.79 0.35 -10.54
N ALA A 69 9.03 -0.15 -9.33
CA ALA A 69 8.02 -0.87 -8.57
C ALA A 69 6.79 0.01 -8.34
N ASN A 70 6.96 1.25 -7.90
CA ASN A 70 5.86 2.12 -7.49
C ASN A 70 5.19 2.90 -8.64
N TRP A 71 5.93 3.33 -9.65
CA TRP A 71 5.39 4.15 -10.74
C TRP A 71 5.04 3.39 -12.00
N ILE A 72 5.50 2.14 -12.13
CA ILE A 72 5.19 1.30 -13.30
C ILE A 72 4.44 0.05 -12.86
N LEU A 73 5.00 -0.77 -11.99
CA LEU A 73 4.41 -2.08 -11.67
C LEU A 73 3.17 -1.97 -10.78
N VAL A 74 3.16 -1.07 -9.78
CA VAL A 74 1.95 -0.84 -8.96
C VAL A 74 0.80 -0.33 -9.84
N PRO A 75 0.91 0.77 -10.60
CA PRO A 75 -0.16 1.20 -11.50
C PRO A 75 -0.58 0.12 -12.50
N TYR A 76 0.37 -0.61 -13.08
CA TYR A 76 0.05 -1.72 -13.97
C TYR A 76 -0.83 -2.77 -13.28
N ASN A 77 -0.48 -3.19 -12.05
CA ASN A 77 -1.27 -4.15 -11.27
C ASN A 77 -2.65 -3.60 -10.90
N LEU A 78 -2.73 -2.30 -10.51
CA LEU A 78 -3.98 -1.65 -10.14
C LEU A 78 -4.97 -1.58 -11.29
N PHE A 79 -4.47 -1.35 -12.51
CA PHE A 79 -5.28 -1.26 -13.73
C PHE A 79 -5.36 -2.59 -14.50
N SER A 80 -4.68 -3.65 -14.04
CA SER A 80 -4.79 -4.96 -14.67
C SER A 80 -6.12 -5.62 -14.30
N CYS A 81 -6.77 -6.18 -15.30
CA CYS A 81 -7.98 -6.96 -15.13
C CYS A 81 -7.68 -8.40 -15.49
N LYS A 82 -8.17 -9.35 -14.69
CA LYS A 82 -7.92 -10.79 -14.92
C LYS A 82 -8.76 -11.39 -16.04
N GLU A 83 -9.78 -10.69 -16.51
CA GLU A 83 -10.69 -11.18 -17.53
C GLU A 83 -10.25 -10.78 -18.95
N GLU A 84 -10.39 -11.72 -19.89
CA GLU A 84 -10.07 -11.49 -21.32
C GLU A 84 -10.89 -10.36 -21.98
N ARG A 85 -12.02 -9.98 -21.38
CA ARG A 85 -12.95 -8.96 -21.93
C ARG A 85 -13.18 -7.79 -20.99
N CYS A 86 -12.17 -7.37 -20.25
CA CYS A 86 -12.29 -6.24 -19.35
C CYS A 86 -12.20 -4.91 -20.12
N SER A 87 -13.26 -4.14 -20.09
CA SER A 87 -13.27 -2.79 -20.68
C SER A 87 -12.43 -1.81 -19.84
N VAL A 88 -12.03 -0.68 -20.43
CA VAL A 88 -11.35 0.40 -19.69
C VAL A 88 -12.22 0.90 -18.53
N ARG A 89 -13.54 0.96 -18.73
CA ARG A 89 -14.49 1.35 -17.68
C ARG A 89 -14.46 0.40 -16.49
N ASP A 90 -14.42 -0.91 -16.74
CA ASP A 90 -14.40 -1.92 -15.68
C ASP A 90 -13.10 -1.83 -14.86
N ARG A 91 -11.97 -1.55 -15.53
CA ARG A 91 -10.67 -1.30 -14.86
C ARG A 91 -10.71 -0.07 -13.94
N ILE A 92 -11.31 1.03 -14.41
CA ILE A 92 -11.46 2.25 -13.62
C ILE A 92 -12.38 2.01 -12.42
N VAL A 93 -13.49 1.31 -12.60
CA VAL A 93 -14.41 0.95 -11.51
C VAL A 93 -13.69 0.05 -10.49
N HIS A 94 -13.01 -0.99 -10.95
CA HIS A 94 -12.23 -1.86 -10.08
C HIS A 94 -11.16 -1.10 -9.29
N PHE A 95 -10.41 -0.24 -9.94
CA PHE A 95 -9.42 0.62 -9.28
C PHE A 95 -10.05 1.51 -8.22
N LYS A 96 -11.15 2.20 -8.59
CA LYS A 96 -11.86 3.08 -7.67
C LYS A 96 -12.35 2.34 -6.43
N ASP A 97 -13.03 1.21 -6.61
CA ASP A 97 -13.67 0.51 -5.50
C ASP A 97 -12.65 -0.23 -4.62
N SER A 98 -11.59 -0.78 -5.22
CA SER A 98 -10.58 -1.52 -4.48
C SER A 98 -9.54 -0.64 -3.77
N TYR A 99 -9.18 0.54 -4.32
CA TYR A 99 -8.01 1.31 -3.87
C TYR A 99 -8.32 2.75 -3.46
N ILE A 100 -9.41 3.36 -3.95
CA ILE A 100 -9.78 4.71 -3.54
C ILE A 100 -10.63 4.65 -2.27
N PHE A 101 -10.30 5.51 -1.30
CA PHE A 101 -11.06 5.63 -0.07
C PHE A 101 -12.42 6.29 -0.38
N GLY A 102 -13.49 5.53 -0.23
CA GLY A 102 -14.85 5.95 -0.51
C GLY A 102 -15.73 6.08 0.73
N LYS A 103 -17.01 6.39 0.54
CA LYS A 103 -18.00 6.51 1.62
C LYS A 103 -18.13 5.21 2.43
N ALA A 104 -18.18 4.05 1.75
CA ALA A 104 -18.25 2.76 2.41
C ALA A 104 -17.01 2.49 3.30
N ASP A 105 -15.81 2.92 2.85
CA ASP A 105 -14.59 2.80 3.64
C ASP A 105 -14.61 3.73 4.84
N ALA A 106 -15.20 4.94 4.73
CA ALA A 106 -15.36 5.84 5.85
C ALA A 106 -16.30 5.24 6.93
N GLU A 107 -17.40 4.61 6.52
CA GLU A 107 -18.30 3.90 7.44
C GLU A 107 -17.56 2.75 8.14
N ARG A 108 -16.81 1.94 7.40
CA ARG A 108 -15.98 0.85 7.94
C ARG A 108 -14.88 1.38 8.88
N PHE A 109 -14.27 2.51 8.55
CA PHE A 109 -13.26 3.14 9.41
C PHE A 109 -13.87 3.63 10.74
N ILE A 110 -15.08 4.21 10.71
CA ILE A 110 -15.83 4.57 11.91
C ILE A 110 -16.16 3.32 12.75
N ASP A 111 -16.50 2.21 12.12
CA ASP A 111 -16.78 0.95 12.83
C ASP A 111 -15.52 0.35 13.47
N ILE A 112 -14.33 0.53 12.87
CA ILE A 112 -13.05 0.21 13.52
C ILE A 112 -12.87 1.02 14.80
N ILE A 113 -13.10 2.34 14.72
CA ILE A 113 -12.97 3.22 15.88
C ILE A 113 -13.98 2.80 16.98
N LYS A 114 -15.23 2.55 16.62
CA LYS A 114 -16.25 2.07 17.58
C LYS A 114 -15.84 0.76 18.24
N ASN A 115 -15.30 -0.19 17.46
CA ASN A 115 -14.85 -1.48 17.96
C ASN A 115 -13.68 -1.30 18.95
N PHE A 116 -12.76 -0.38 18.68
CA PHE A 116 -11.67 -0.06 19.60
C PHE A 116 -12.18 0.39 20.98
N PHE A 117 -13.34 1.07 21.04
CA PHE A 117 -14.04 1.43 22.26
C PHE A 117 -15.03 0.36 22.76
N GLY A 118 -14.94 -0.87 22.28
CA GLY A 118 -15.81 -1.99 22.66
C GLY A 118 -17.23 -1.92 22.10
N LYS A 119 -17.47 -1.11 21.05
CA LYS A 119 -18.78 -0.93 20.42
C LYS A 119 -18.78 -1.46 18.99
N GLY A 120 -19.64 -2.44 18.72
CA GLY A 120 -19.84 -2.99 17.38
C GLY A 120 -18.83 -4.08 17.00
N ARG A 121 -18.97 -4.60 15.77
CA ARG A 121 -18.04 -5.61 15.20
C ARG A 121 -16.93 -4.93 14.43
N TYR A 122 -15.76 -5.55 14.41
CA TYR A 122 -14.67 -5.15 13.53
C TYR A 122 -15.05 -5.45 12.06
N PRO A 123 -14.90 -4.49 11.14
CA PRO A 123 -15.28 -4.70 9.73
C PRO A 123 -14.35 -5.68 9.02
N ALA A 124 -14.87 -6.34 7.98
CA ALA A 124 -14.08 -7.23 7.15
C ALA A 124 -12.92 -6.49 6.46
N PHE A 125 -11.75 -7.11 6.32
CA PHE A 125 -10.62 -6.60 5.55
C PHE A 125 -10.86 -6.70 4.06
N SER A 126 -11.57 -7.76 3.62
CA SER A 126 -11.89 -8.01 2.23
C SER A 126 -13.34 -8.42 2.05
N ILE A 127 -13.91 -8.01 0.93
CA ILE A 127 -15.27 -8.37 0.51
C ILE A 127 -15.17 -8.99 -0.88
N TYR A 128 -15.62 -10.24 -1.00
CA TYR A 128 -15.61 -10.99 -2.25
C TYR A 128 -17.03 -11.23 -2.74
N ASP A 129 -17.33 -10.86 -3.97
CA ASP A 129 -18.63 -11.13 -4.62
C ASP A 129 -18.53 -12.43 -5.42
N GLU A 130 -19.16 -13.50 -4.89
CA GLU A 130 -19.23 -14.79 -5.54
C GLU A 130 -19.97 -14.75 -6.89
N THR A 131 -20.91 -13.81 -7.06
CA THR A 131 -21.71 -13.70 -8.28
C THR A 131 -20.91 -13.13 -9.46
N THR A 132 -19.89 -12.33 -9.19
CA THR A 132 -18.99 -11.73 -10.17
C THR A 132 -17.63 -12.42 -10.22
N GLY A 133 -17.29 -13.20 -9.19
CA GLY A 133 -15.97 -13.81 -9.06
C GLY A 133 -14.85 -12.83 -8.68
N HIS A 134 -15.19 -11.62 -8.20
CA HIS A 134 -14.24 -10.57 -7.92
C HIS A 134 -14.34 -10.03 -6.49
N TYR A 135 -13.24 -9.40 -6.03
CA TYR A 135 -13.29 -8.62 -4.80
C TYR A 135 -13.94 -7.25 -5.06
N GLU A 136 -14.97 -6.90 -4.29
CA GLU A 136 -15.45 -5.53 -4.19
C GLU A 136 -14.38 -4.63 -3.53
N THR A 137 -13.70 -5.16 -2.53
CA THR A 137 -12.52 -4.54 -1.93
C THR A 137 -11.56 -5.59 -1.41
N LYS A 138 -10.27 -5.39 -1.64
CA LYS A 138 -9.18 -6.24 -1.14
C LYS A 138 -8.51 -5.65 0.10
N LEU A 139 -8.71 -4.37 0.38
CA LEU A 139 -7.90 -3.64 1.31
C LEU A 139 -8.69 -3.19 2.54
N HIS A 140 -8.01 -3.27 3.67
CA HIS A 140 -8.46 -2.64 4.90
C HIS A 140 -8.59 -1.11 4.70
N PRO A 141 -9.62 -0.42 5.25
CA PRO A 141 -9.82 1.02 5.05
C PRO A 141 -8.58 1.87 5.37
N VAL A 142 -7.86 1.54 6.44
CA VAL A 142 -6.61 2.22 6.81
C VAL A 142 -5.55 2.05 5.72
N MET A 143 -5.43 0.86 5.10
CA MET A 143 -4.47 0.62 4.01
C MET A 143 -4.74 1.50 2.80
N LYS A 144 -6.00 1.78 2.48
CA LYS A 144 -6.33 2.71 1.38
C LYS A 144 -5.83 4.13 1.66
N ILE A 145 -5.92 4.59 2.91
CA ILE A 145 -5.37 5.90 3.32
C ILE A 145 -3.85 5.88 3.22
N LEU A 146 -3.21 4.82 3.73
CA LEU A 146 -1.74 4.68 3.70
C LEU A 146 -1.21 4.72 2.27
N ILE A 147 -1.81 4.00 1.32
CA ILE A 147 -1.39 3.98 -0.10
C ILE A 147 -1.44 5.38 -0.72
N VAL A 148 -2.45 6.18 -0.42
CA VAL A 148 -2.53 7.56 -0.95
C VAL A 148 -1.41 8.41 -0.38
N LEU A 149 -1.19 8.35 0.93
CA LEU A 149 -0.15 9.13 1.60
C LEU A 149 1.26 8.64 1.22
N GLU A 150 1.44 7.33 1.05
CA GLU A 150 2.65 6.72 0.51
C GLU A 150 2.96 7.25 -0.89
N SER A 151 1.96 7.29 -1.77
CA SER A 151 2.13 7.82 -3.13
C SER A 151 2.62 9.28 -3.12
N ILE A 152 2.11 10.10 -2.19
CA ILE A 152 2.58 11.48 -2.00
C ILE A 152 4.03 11.49 -1.49
N ALA A 153 4.34 10.66 -0.50
CA ALA A 153 5.70 10.55 0.06
C ALA A 153 6.72 10.12 -1.01
N ILE A 154 6.36 9.16 -1.89
CA ILE A 154 7.22 8.72 -3.01
C ILE A 154 7.52 9.89 -3.96
N VAL A 155 6.52 10.70 -4.30
CA VAL A 155 6.73 11.90 -5.14
C VAL A 155 7.67 12.89 -4.43
N ILE A 156 7.50 13.12 -3.14
CA ILE A 156 8.36 14.02 -2.35
C ILE A 156 9.80 13.52 -2.35
N VAL A 157 10.05 12.23 -2.02
CA VAL A 157 11.42 11.71 -1.98
C VAL A 157 12.06 11.68 -3.37
N ALA A 158 11.29 11.44 -4.44
CA ALA A 158 11.80 11.46 -5.80
C ALA A 158 12.23 12.89 -6.21
N ILE A 159 11.36 13.88 -6.03
CA ILE A 159 11.65 15.28 -6.38
C ILE A 159 12.82 15.81 -5.56
N THR A 160 12.79 15.64 -4.24
CA THR A 160 13.86 16.14 -3.36
C THR A 160 15.15 15.37 -3.58
N GLY A 161 15.07 14.06 -3.83
CA GLY A 161 16.21 13.18 -4.09
C GLY A 161 17.03 13.58 -5.32
N VAL A 162 16.37 14.06 -6.39
CA VAL A 162 17.06 14.56 -7.59
C VAL A 162 18.04 15.67 -7.24
N VAL A 163 17.59 16.69 -6.48
CA VAL A 163 18.44 17.83 -6.09
C VAL A 163 19.52 17.40 -5.10
N LEU A 164 19.18 16.54 -4.13
CA LEU A 164 20.14 16.05 -3.12
C LEU A 164 21.20 15.11 -3.73
N TYR A 165 20.87 14.45 -4.84
CA TYR A 165 21.82 13.62 -5.59
C TYR A 165 22.84 14.47 -6.35
N ASN A 166 22.36 15.45 -7.14
CA ASN A 166 23.19 16.34 -7.94
C ASN A 166 22.46 17.65 -8.23
N LEU A 167 23.01 18.78 -7.75
CA LEU A 167 22.46 20.11 -7.95
C LEU A 167 22.42 20.56 -9.42
N ASP A 168 23.30 20.00 -10.25
CA ASP A 168 23.42 20.30 -11.68
C ASP A 168 22.73 19.26 -12.57
N TRP A 169 21.89 18.39 -11.96
CA TRP A 169 21.24 17.32 -12.72
C TRP A 169 20.34 17.90 -13.82
N SER A 170 20.74 17.65 -15.06
CA SER A 170 20.10 18.18 -16.26
C SER A 170 20.00 17.11 -17.36
N PRO A 171 19.08 16.13 -17.22
CA PRO A 171 18.88 15.11 -18.22
C PRO A 171 18.45 15.73 -19.54
N PHE A 172 19.05 15.30 -20.65
CA PHE A 172 18.79 15.83 -22.00
C PHE A 172 18.95 17.35 -22.12
N GLY A 173 19.79 17.98 -21.26
CA GLY A 173 20.00 19.43 -21.23
C GLY A 173 18.90 20.22 -20.52
N ILE A 174 17.91 19.56 -19.92
CA ILE A 174 16.82 20.22 -19.18
C ILE A 174 17.27 20.41 -17.71
N PRO A 175 17.36 21.62 -17.16
CA PRO A 175 17.92 21.89 -15.83
C PRO A 175 16.88 21.59 -14.72
N ILE A 176 16.51 20.33 -14.58
CA ILE A 176 15.43 19.89 -13.66
C ILE A 176 15.78 20.20 -12.21
N ALA A 177 17.02 19.93 -11.77
CA ALA A 177 17.42 20.21 -10.40
C ALA A 177 17.36 21.72 -10.08
N ALA A 178 17.78 22.57 -11.02
CA ALA A 178 17.70 24.02 -10.87
C ALA A 178 16.25 24.52 -10.78
N TRP A 179 15.34 23.95 -11.57
CA TRP A 179 13.91 24.30 -11.49
C TRP A 179 13.31 23.92 -10.13
N ILE A 180 13.56 22.68 -9.67
CA ILE A 180 13.10 22.23 -8.35
C ILE A 180 13.66 23.15 -7.26
N LEU A 181 14.95 23.47 -7.32
CA LEU A 181 15.59 24.34 -6.34
C LEU A 181 15.00 25.75 -6.35
N SER A 182 14.71 26.32 -7.53
CA SER A 182 14.10 27.65 -7.67
C SER A 182 12.68 27.69 -7.08
N VAL A 183 11.87 26.68 -7.36
CA VAL A 183 10.54 26.55 -6.76
C VAL A 183 10.64 26.40 -5.24
N THR A 184 11.59 25.58 -4.77
CA THR A 184 11.81 25.37 -3.33
C THR A 184 12.29 26.67 -2.67
N TRP A 185 13.15 27.45 -3.32
CA TRP A 185 13.61 28.74 -2.80
C TRP A 185 12.44 29.70 -2.58
N TYR A 186 11.50 29.75 -3.53
CA TYR A 186 10.28 30.57 -3.38
C TYR A 186 9.49 30.19 -2.12
N PHE A 187 9.23 28.90 -1.89
CA PHE A 187 8.53 28.43 -0.69
C PHE A 187 9.37 28.61 0.59
N ALA A 188 10.67 28.37 0.54
CA ALA A 188 11.58 28.50 1.67
C ALA A 188 11.64 29.94 2.19
N SER A 189 11.50 30.93 1.29
CA SER A 189 11.50 32.35 1.66
C SER A 189 10.33 32.76 2.57
N PHE A 190 9.18 32.05 2.51
CA PHE A 190 8.05 32.29 3.42
C PHE A 190 8.36 31.89 4.88
N PHE A 191 9.31 30.98 5.07
CA PHE A 191 9.67 30.43 6.37
C PHE A 191 11.05 30.92 6.84
N ASP A 192 11.69 31.80 6.08
CA ASP A 192 13.05 32.28 6.35
C ASP A 192 14.07 31.14 6.53
N VAL A 193 13.97 30.10 5.69
CA VAL A 193 14.85 28.94 5.72
C VAL A 193 15.62 28.79 4.41
N ASN A 194 16.75 28.09 4.46
CA ASN A 194 17.51 27.76 3.27
C ASN A 194 16.78 26.70 2.42
N ALA A 195 16.70 26.92 1.10
CA ALA A 195 15.99 26.01 0.18
C ALA A 195 16.54 24.58 0.22
N LEU A 196 17.86 24.40 0.27
CA LEU A 196 18.47 23.08 0.36
C LEU A 196 18.18 22.42 1.73
N GLY A 197 18.13 23.23 2.80
CA GLY A 197 17.69 22.78 4.13
C GLY A 197 16.24 22.30 4.13
N LEU A 198 15.34 23.03 3.46
CA LEU A 198 13.95 22.63 3.30
C LEU A 198 13.81 21.31 2.52
N LEU A 199 14.56 21.15 1.41
CA LEU A 199 14.57 19.89 0.65
C LEU A 199 15.04 18.70 1.49
N ARG A 200 16.11 18.87 2.28
CA ARG A 200 16.60 17.83 3.20
C ARG A 200 15.56 17.48 4.26
N LEU A 201 14.89 18.48 4.82
CA LEU A 201 13.83 18.28 5.81
C LEU A 201 12.65 17.52 5.21
N LEU A 202 12.17 17.90 4.02
CA LEU A 202 11.06 17.22 3.34
C LEU A 202 11.40 15.78 2.99
N HIS A 203 12.62 15.52 2.50
CA HIS A 203 13.11 14.18 2.22
C HIS A 203 13.12 13.30 3.48
N LEU A 204 13.63 13.85 4.58
CA LEU A 204 13.69 13.17 5.87
C LEU A 204 12.28 12.90 6.44
N LEU A 205 11.37 13.89 6.40
CA LEU A 205 9.99 13.69 6.87
C LEU A 205 9.27 12.62 6.08
N ALA A 206 9.47 12.57 4.75
CA ALA A 206 8.92 11.50 3.94
C ALA A 206 9.56 10.14 4.27
N ALA A 207 10.87 10.09 4.59
CA ALA A 207 11.50 8.85 5.08
C ALA A 207 10.90 8.38 6.41
N TYR A 208 10.62 9.28 7.36
CA TYR A 208 9.90 8.95 8.59
C TYR A 208 8.47 8.50 8.34
N TRP A 209 7.81 9.07 7.33
CA TRP A 209 6.49 8.59 6.90
C TRP A 209 6.54 7.11 6.52
N PHE A 210 7.50 6.66 5.72
CA PHE A 210 7.66 5.24 5.39
C PHE A 210 7.90 4.35 6.62
N VAL A 211 8.65 4.82 7.60
CA VAL A 211 8.81 4.09 8.87
C VAL A 211 7.49 3.97 9.62
N PHE A 212 6.73 5.06 9.74
CA PHE A 212 5.42 5.08 10.39
C PHE A 212 4.45 4.14 9.66
N GLU A 213 4.39 4.24 8.35
CA GLU A 213 3.54 3.40 7.51
C GLU A 213 3.88 1.92 7.68
N LEU A 214 5.16 1.56 7.64
CA LEU A 214 5.63 0.18 7.86
C LEU A 214 5.14 -0.35 9.21
N VAL A 215 5.25 0.43 10.28
CA VAL A 215 4.79 0.03 11.62
C VAL A 215 3.28 -0.19 11.64
N VAL A 216 2.50 0.71 11.05
CA VAL A 216 1.04 0.59 11.00
C VAL A 216 0.62 -0.58 10.11
N HIS A 217 1.24 -0.70 8.91
CA HIS A 217 0.94 -1.75 7.94
C HIS A 217 1.20 -3.14 8.54
N VAL A 218 2.40 -3.35 9.08
CA VAL A 218 2.79 -4.61 9.72
C VAL A 218 1.94 -4.85 10.96
N GLY A 219 1.70 -3.81 11.79
CA GLY A 219 0.91 -3.92 13.01
C GLY A 219 -0.50 -4.44 12.76
N ILE A 220 -1.20 -3.94 11.73
CA ILE A 220 -2.57 -4.39 11.39
C ILE A 220 -2.60 -5.88 11.02
N ILE A 221 -1.54 -6.41 10.41
CA ILE A 221 -1.49 -7.80 9.95
C ILE A 221 -0.91 -8.73 11.02
N GLU A 222 0.15 -8.31 11.74
CA GLU A 222 0.94 -9.20 12.61
C GLU A 222 0.41 -9.26 14.04
N LEU A 223 -0.26 -8.21 14.53
CA LEU A 223 -0.80 -8.20 15.89
C LEU A 223 -2.01 -9.11 16.08
N ASP A 224 -2.66 -9.52 15.00
CA ASP A 224 -3.80 -10.44 15.06
C ASP A 224 -3.54 -11.72 14.25
N PRO A 225 -3.46 -12.90 14.90
CA PRO A 225 -3.25 -14.17 14.21
C PRO A 225 -4.27 -14.49 13.12
N TYR A 226 -5.51 -14.00 13.22
CA TYR A 226 -6.52 -14.19 12.18
C TYR A 226 -6.21 -13.40 10.90
N ALA A 227 -5.43 -12.32 10.99
CA ALA A 227 -4.98 -11.56 9.85
C ALA A 227 -3.77 -12.18 9.14
N TRP A 228 -3.06 -13.15 9.74
CA TRP A 228 -1.88 -13.80 9.13
C TRP A 228 -2.19 -14.54 7.82
N LYS A 229 -3.45 -14.85 7.53
CA LYS A 229 -3.85 -15.38 6.22
C LYS A 229 -3.49 -14.41 5.07
N TYR A 230 -3.55 -13.10 5.31
CA TYR A 230 -3.17 -12.08 4.32
C TYR A 230 -1.66 -12.02 4.11
N HIS A 231 -0.88 -12.14 5.18
CA HIS A 231 0.57 -12.29 5.14
C HIS A 231 0.97 -13.53 4.31
N LYS A 232 0.36 -14.69 4.60
CA LYS A 232 0.59 -15.91 3.81
C LYS A 232 0.18 -15.73 2.34
N ALA A 233 -0.87 -14.99 2.06
CA ALA A 233 -1.31 -14.75 0.69
C ALA A 233 -0.29 -13.91 -0.09
N ILE A 234 0.22 -12.82 0.46
CA ILE A 234 1.15 -11.94 -0.27
C ILE A 234 2.55 -12.55 -0.44
N PHE A 235 3.10 -13.24 0.57
CA PHE A 235 4.48 -13.75 0.52
C PHE A 235 4.60 -15.17 -0.06
N TRP A 236 3.56 -16.05 0.06
CA TRP A 236 3.69 -17.47 -0.29
C TRP A 236 2.66 -17.94 -1.29
N SER A 237 1.36 -17.93 -0.93
CA SER A 237 0.36 -18.68 -1.67
C SER A 237 -0.29 -17.93 -2.82
N GLY A 238 -0.42 -16.63 -2.74
CA GLY A 238 -1.28 -15.82 -3.60
C GLY A 238 -2.79 -16.03 -3.35
N LYS A 239 -3.16 -16.92 -2.43
CA LYS A 239 -4.55 -17.41 -2.25
C LYS A 239 -5.11 -17.04 -0.88
N GLU A 240 -6.42 -16.82 -0.84
CA GLU A 240 -7.20 -16.63 0.38
C GLU A 240 -8.26 -17.73 0.52
N ASP A 241 -8.42 -18.27 1.74
CA ASP A 241 -9.48 -19.18 2.10
C ASP A 241 -10.66 -18.38 2.66
N LEU A 242 -11.71 -18.24 1.87
CA LEU A 242 -12.92 -17.50 2.23
C LEU A 242 -13.89 -18.29 3.12
N SER A 243 -13.63 -19.58 3.37
CA SER A 243 -14.38 -20.35 4.36
C SER A 243 -14.06 -19.91 5.81
N ASP A 244 -12.90 -19.26 6.01
CA ASP A 244 -12.60 -18.55 7.23
C ASP A 244 -13.17 -17.12 7.15
N THR A 245 -14.31 -16.91 7.81
CA THR A 245 -15.06 -15.64 7.81
C THR A 245 -14.44 -14.54 8.68
N HIS A 246 -13.34 -14.80 9.41
CA HIS A 246 -12.63 -13.74 10.11
C HIS A 246 -12.07 -12.75 9.10
N TYR A 247 -12.50 -11.50 9.18
CA TYR A 247 -12.09 -10.39 8.33
C TYR A 247 -12.35 -10.55 6.82
N SER A 248 -13.10 -11.59 6.41
CA SER A 248 -13.52 -11.80 5.02
C SER A 248 -15.04 -11.91 4.96
N GLU A 249 -15.65 -11.17 4.05
CA GLU A 249 -17.08 -11.22 3.74
C GLU A 249 -17.28 -11.78 2.33
N VAL A 250 -18.24 -12.70 2.18
CA VAL A 250 -18.62 -13.23 0.87
C VAL A 250 -20.03 -12.79 0.54
N ILE A 251 -20.18 -12.04 -0.55
CA ILE A 251 -21.46 -11.65 -1.09
C ILE A 251 -21.95 -12.78 -2.00
N THR A 252 -23.08 -13.37 -1.64
CA THR A 252 -23.76 -14.39 -2.45
C THR A 252 -24.95 -13.76 -3.18
N ALA A 253 -25.53 -14.47 -4.13
CA ALA A 253 -26.76 -14.05 -4.82
C ALA A 253 -27.92 -13.74 -3.85
N LYS A 254 -27.93 -14.39 -2.66
CA LYS A 254 -28.94 -14.17 -1.62
C LYS A 254 -28.69 -12.91 -0.79
N THR A 255 -27.43 -12.53 -0.60
CA THR A 255 -27.04 -11.41 0.28
C THR A 255 -26.75 -10.12 -0.50
N LYS A 256 -26.66 -10.20 -1.83
CA LYS A 256 -26.30 -9.05 -2.70
C LYS A 256 -27.21 -7.84 -2.53
N TYR A 257 -28.47 -8.06 -2.23
CA TYR A 257 -29.48 -6.98 -2.08
C TYR A 257 -29.74 -6.60 -0.63
N LEU A 258 -29.05 -7.22 0.35
CA LEU A 258 -29.17 -6.82 1.74
C LEU A 258 -28.31 -5.59 2.03
N PRO A 259 -28.77 -4.65 2.88
CA PRO A 259 -27.92 -3.58 3.40
C PRO A 259 -26.69 -4.17 4.07
N THR A 260 -25.55 -3.49 3.97
CA THR A 260 -24.26 -3.97 4.53
C THR A 260 -24.34 -4.36 6.01
N LYS A 261 -25.22 -3.68 6.76
CA LYS A 261 -25.45 -3.97 8.20
C LYS A 261 -26.25 -5.25 8.46
N GLU A 262 -26.93 -5.80 7.47
CA GLU A 262 -27.77 -6.99 7.57
C GLU A 262 -27.13 -8.22 6.91
N ARG A 263 -25.95 -8.06 6.33
CA ARG A 263 -25.16 -9.16 5.80
C ARG A 263 -24.53 -9.92 6.95
N PRO A 264 -24.59 -11.25 6.92
CA PRO A 264 -24.12 -12.11 8.02
C PRO A 264 -22.62 -12.02 8.28
#